data_f7982dacce5613c225f5d871e4069000
#
_entry.id   f7982dacce5613c225f5d871e4069000
#
_cell.length_a   1.000
_cell.length_b   1.000
_cell.length_c   1.000
_cell.angle_alpha   90.00
_cell.angle_beta   90.00
_cell.angle_gamma   90.00
#
_symmetry.space_group_name_H-M   'P 1'
#
loop_
_entity.id
_entity.type
_entity.pdbx_description
1 polymer ?
#
loop_
_entity_poly.entity_id
_entity_poly.type
_entity_poly.pdbx_seq_one_letter_code
_entity_poly.pdbx_strand_id
1 'polypeptide(L)'
;MNMSERKVRVRFAPSPTGALHIGGVRTALYNYLFAKQNHGDMIFRIEDTDSQRFVPGAEAYIIEALEWLGIKFDEGVSYGGNYGPYRQSERKDIYRKYVNQLLDAGKAYIAFDTPAELEAKRNEIANFQYDASTRMQMRNSLTMDKEEVDSLIAQGQQYVVRFKIEPGEDIVVDDLIRGEVTINSSILDDKVLYKSADNLPTYHLANIVDDHLMLVSHVIRGEEWLPSAPLHVLLYRAFGWEDTMPRFAHLPLLLKPDGKGKLSKRDGDRLGFPVFPLEWHDPKTGEVSSGYRESGYLPEAVVNFLALLGWNPGNDQEIMSMDELIELFSLEKCSKSGAKFDYEKGKWFNHKYIQEKSNEELTELFMPILEEKGIKADKSTVARIIGLVKGRVSFVKELWDQAAFFFVAPTTYEEKSVKKRWKEETPAQMRELIEILRNMDDFSSAPAEKVVLGWIEQNGYHLGNVMNAFRLAVVGECKGPHMFDITEIMGKEETIKRIERAIEYLD
;
A
#
# COMPACT_ATOMS: atom_id res chain seq x y z
N MET A 1 21.58 13.35 -27.49
CA MET A 1 22.05 12.85 -26.18
C MET A 1 21.72 11.37 -26.14
N ASN A 2 22.72 10.51 -26.04
CA ASN A 2 22.46 9.07 -26.00
C ASN A 2 21.60 8.72 -24.78
N MET A 3 20.70 7.74 -24.89
CA MET A 3 19.81 7.30 -23.79
C MET A 3 20.56 6.97 -22.49
N SER A 4 21.80 6.49 -22.60
CA SER A 4 22.68 6.18 -21.46
C SER A 4 23.23 7.41 -20.70
N GLU A 5 23.08 8.62 -21.23
CA GLU A 5 23.56 9.87 -20.62
C GLU A 5 22.43 10.73 -20.00
N ARG A 6 21.16 10.29 -20.17
CA ARG A 6 20.02 11.03 -19.60
C ARG A 6 19.90 10.70 -18.10
N LYS A 7 19.71 11.74 -17.29
CA LYS A 7 19.31 11.56 -15.90
C LYS A 7 18.10 10.65 -15.81
N VAL A 8 18.10 9.70 -14.91
CA VAL A 8 16.92 8.85 -14.64
C VAL A 8 15.80 9.74 -14.12
N ARG A 9 14.66 9.69 -14.79
CA ARG A 9 13.44 10.39 -14.42
C ARG A 9 12.26 9.43 -14.59
N VAL A 10 11.55 9.21 -13.52
CA VAL A 10 10.36 8.36 -13.48
C VAL A 10 9.16 9.15 -12.98
N ARG A 11 7.98 8.57 -13.06
CA ARG A 11 6.77 9.21 -12.55
C ARG A 11 5.83 8.21 -11.91
N PHE A 12 5.15 8.68 -10.87
CA PHE A 12 3.91 8.09 -10.42
C PHE A 12 2.77 9.03 -10.85
N ALA A 13 1.84 8.50 -11.62
CA ALA A 13 0.84 9.29 -12.31
C ALA A 13 -0.57 8.71 -12.12
N PRO A 14 -1.12 8.77 -10.89
CA PRO A 14 -2.43 8.22 -10.60
C PRO A 14 -3.56 9.10 -11.11
N SER A 15 -4.70 8.47 -11.45
CA SER A 15 -5.98 9.16 -11.62
C SER A 15 -6.70 9.27 -10.27
N PRO A 16 -7.24 10.45 -9.89
CA PRO A 16 -7.91 10.67 -8.61
C PRO A 16 -9.35 10.12 -8.62
N THR A 17 -9.50 8.81 -8.80
CA THR A 17 -10.79 8.12 -8.99
C THR A 17 -11.24 7.35 -7.76
N GLY A 18 -10.60 7.53 -6.61
CA GLY A 18 -10.87 6.90 -5.33
C GLY A 18 -9.60 6.59 -4.56
N ALA A 19 -9.71 5.73 -3.56
CA ALA A 19 -8.59 5.31 -2.73
C ALA A 19 -7.48 4.61 -3.54
N LEU A 20 -6.24 4.87 -3.18
CA LEU A 20 -5.08 4.23 -3.81
C LEU A 20 -4.95 2.78 -3.31
N HIS A 21 -5.15 1.82 -4.20
CA HIS A 21 -4.94 0.41 -3.91
C HIS A 21 -3.45 0.09 -3.70
N ILE A 22 -3.12 -0.89 -2.85
CA ILE A 22 -1.72 -1.30 -2.59
C ILE A 22 -0.94 -1.70 -3.85
N GLY A 23 -1.61 -2.14 -4.92
CA GLY A 23 -0.98 -2.35 -6.22
C GLY A 23 -0.43 -1.05 -6.83
N GLY A 24 -1.16 0.07 -6.68
CA GLY A 24 -0.70 1.40 -7.04
C GLY A 24 0.43 1.88 -6.13
N VAL A 25 0.32 1.62 -4.83
CA VAL A 25 1.39 1.91 -3.85
C VAL A 25 2.68 1.20 -4.23
N ARG A 26 2.62 -0.10 -4.56
CA ARG A 26 3.79 -0.86 -5.01
C ARG A 26 4.40 -0.26 -6.27
N THR A 27 3.58 0.18 -7.22
CA THR A 27 4.05 0.86 -8.43
C THR A 27 4.78 2.16 -8.07
N ALA A 28 4.24 2.97 -7.16
CA ALA A 28 4.91 4.18 -6.65
C ALA A 28 6.23 3.84 -5.96
N LEU A 29 6.24 2.82 -5.11
CA LEU A 29 7.44 2.34 -4.40
C LEU A 29 8.54 1.92 -5.38
N TYR A 30 8.23 1.13 -6.40
CA TYR A 30 9.24 0.66 -7.37
C TYR A 30 9.81 1.81 -8.20
N ASN A 31 8.99 2.79 -8.59
CA ASN A 31 9.47 4.03 -9.19
C ASN A 31 10.41 4.78 -8.25
N TYR A 32 10.04 4.91 -6.98
CA TYR A 32 10.86 5.58 -5.96
C TYR A 32 12.21 4.88 -5.75
N LEU A 33 12.20 3.57 -5.54
CA LEU A 33 13.44 2.79 -5.34
C LEU A 33 14.37 2.90 -6.54
N PHE A 34 13.82 2.75 -7.75
CA PHE A 34 14.59 2.87 -8.98
C PHE A 34 15.17 4.27 -9.18
N ALA A 35 14.38 5.31 -8.96
CA ALA A 35 14.85 6.69 -9.07
C ALA A 35 15.98 6.96 -8.08
N LYS A 36 15.78 6.64 -6.80
CA LYS A 36 16.78 6.93 -5.75
C LYS A 36 18.06 6.16 -5.94
N GLN A 37 17.99 4.88 -6.29
CA GLN A 37 19.17 4.07 -6.61
C GLN A 37 20.02 4.68 -7.74
N ASN A 38 19.36 5.25 -8.75
CA ASN A 38 20.03 5.84 -9.91
C ASN A 38 20.27 7.35 -9.77
N HIS A 39 20.16 7.92 -8.58
CA HIS A 39 20.29 9.36 -8.31
C HIS A 39 19.39 10.22 -9.22
N GLY A 40 18.24 9.68 -9.58
CA GLY A 40 17.26 10.26 -10.47
C GLY A 40 16.15 11.03 -9.74
N ASP A 41 15.19 11.50 -10.53
CA ASP A 41 14.03 12.25 -10.02
C ASP A 41 12.75 11.40 -10.15
N MET A 42 11.87 11.54 -9.18
CA MET A 42 10.52 11.00 -9.21
C MET A 42 9.49 12.13 -9.29
N ILE A 43 8.64 12.08 -10.31
CA ILE A 43 7.59 13.07 -10.60
C ILE A 43 6.26 12.58 -10.06
N PHE A 44 5.49 13.46 -9.42
CA PHE A 44 4.09 13.23 -9.06
C PHE A 44 3.18 13.99 -10.02
N ARG A 45 2.47 13.26 -10.88
CA ARG A 45 1.54 13.80 -11.86
C ARG A 45 0.12 13.28 -11.61
N ILE A 46 -0.88 14.16 -11.64
CA ILE A 46 -2.28 13.78 -11.52
C ILE A 46 -2.91 13.68 -12.90
N GLU A 47 -3.42 12.50 -13.24
CA GLU A 47 -4.09 12.21 -14.50
C GLU A 47 -5.61 12.31 -14.34
N ASP A 48 -6.12 13.54 -14.39
CA ASP A 48 -7.51 13.92 -14.14
C ASP A 48 -8.27 14.34 -15.42
N THR A 49 -7.90 13.79 -16.56
CA THR A 49 -8.57 14.09 -17.84
C THR A 49 -9.99 13.51 -17.95
N ASP A 50 -10.35 12.56 -17.10
CA ASP A 50 -11.70 11.97 -17.03
C ASP A 50 -12.47 12.57 -15.84
N SER A 51 -13.17 13.68 -16.09
CA SER A 51 -13.95 14.39 -15.07
C SER A 51 -15.12 13.56 -14.50
N GLN A 52 -15.65 12.59 -15.26
CA GLN A 52 -16.76 11.74 -14.80
C GLN A 52 -16.32 10.74 -13.71
N ARG A 53 -15.06 10.37 -13.70
CA ARG A 53 -14.49 9.44 -12.72
C ARG A 53 -13.83 10.13 -11.53
N PHE A 54 -13.77 11.44 -11.52
CA PHE A 54 -13.21 12.20 -10.40
C PHE A 54 -13.95 11.92 -9.09
N VAL A 55 -13.18 11.73 -8.02
CA VAL A 55 -13.69 11.54 -6.66
C VAL A 55 -13.07 12.57 -5.73
N PRO A 56 -13.88 13.42 -5.10
CA PRO A 56 -13.40 14.40 -4.12
C PRO A 56 -12.60 13.74 -3.00
N GLY A 57 -11.48 14.35 -2.62
CA GLY A 57 -10.60 13.84 -1.56
C GLY A 57 -9.60 12.76 -2.00
N ALA A 58 -9.75 12.16 -3.17
CA ALA A 58 -8.85 11.09 -3.64
C ALA A 58 -7.40 11.57 -3.81
N GLU A 59 -7.19 12.79 -4.32
CA GLU A 59 -5.84 13.36 -4.46
C GLU A 59 -5.15 13.55 -3.11
N ALA A 60 -5.85 14.16 -2.15
CA ALA A 60 -5.32 14.37 -0.79
C ALA A 60 -5.01 13.02 -0.11
N TYR A 61 -5.89 12.05 -0.28
CA TYR A 61 -5.67 10.68 0.21
C TYR A 61 -4.40 10.04 -0.38
N ILE A 62 -4.18 10.17 -1.69
CA ILE A 62 -3.00 9.62 -2.36
C ILE A 62 -1.71 10.25 -1.80
N ILE A 63 -1.71 11.57 -1.63
CA ILE A 63 -0.56 12.29 -1.07
C ILE A 63 -0.28 11.81 0.36
N GLU A 64 -1.28 11.83 1.24
CA GLU A 64 -1.15 11.40 2.63
C GLU A 64 -0.66 9.94 2.74
N ALA A 65 -1.21 9.05 1.91
CA ALA A 65 -0.82 7.64 1.89
C ALA A 65 0.66 7.44 1.53
N LEU A 66 1.15 8.15 0.53
CA LEU A 66 2.55 8.02 0.10
C LEU A 66 3.50 8.71 1.08
N GLU A 67 3.10 9.82 1.69
CA GLU A 67 3.86 10.47 2.77
C GLU A 67 3.98 9.56 3.99
N TRP A 68 2.89 8.91 4.40
CA TRP A 68 2.91 7.94 5.50
C TRP A 68 3.90 6.79 5.25
N LEU A 69 4.04 6.35 3.99
CA LEU A 69 4.96 5.29 3.58
C LEU A 69 6.39 5.80 3.34
N GLY A 70 6.66 7.09 3.51
CA GLY A 70 7.97 7.68 3.28
C GLY A 70 8.37 7.77 1.80
N ILE A 71 7.44 7.65 0.88
CA ILE A 71 7.67 7.80 -0.57
C ILE A 71 7.59 9.28 -0.92
N LYS A 72 8.73 9.87 -1.30
CA LYS A 72 8.89 11.30 -1.55
C LYS A 72 9.08 11.57 -3.03
N PHE A 73 8.54 12.70 -3.48
CA PHE A 73 8.69 13.19 -4.86
C PHE A 73 9.68 14.36 -4.92
N ASP A 74 10.38 14.46 -6.05
CA ASP A 74 11.34 15.54 -6.31
C ASP A 74 10.64 16.72 -6.99
N GLU A 75 9.57 16.45 -7.77
CA GLU A 75 8.72 17.48 -8.37
C GLU A 75 7.31 16.94 -8.62
N GLY A 76 6.36 17.83 -8.84
CA GLY A 76 4.98 17.43 -9.12
C GLY A 76 3.93 18.30 -8.45
N VAL A 77 2.69 17.82 -8.41
CA VAL A 77 1.60 18.45 -7.67
C VAL A 77 2.00 18.59 -6.20
N SER A 78 1.91 19.79 -5.65
CA SER A 78 2.31 20.18 -4.29
C SER A 78 3.82 20.20 -4.02
N TYR A 79 4.66 19.75 -4.96
CA TYR A 79 6.13 19.72 -4.81
C TYR A 79 6.84 20.75 -5.68
N GLY A 80 6.13 21.38 -6.63
CA GLY A 80 6.71 22.32 -7.59
C GLY A 80 7.57 21.64 -8.65
N GLY A 81 8.45 22.38 -9.31
CA GLY A 81 9.34 21.90 -10.36
C GLY A 81 9.27 22.72 -11.64
N ASN A 82 10.06 22.34 -12.65
CA ASN A 82 10.27 23.14 -13.85
C ASN A 82 9.40 22.73 -15.06
N TYR A 83 8.62 21.64 -14.95
CA TYR A 83 7.88 21.04 -16.06
C TYR A 83 6.36 21.09 -15.88
N GLY A 84 5.89 21.87 -14.89
CA GLY A 84 4.46 22.05 -14.62
C GLY A 84 3.68 22.74 -15.75
N PRO A 85 2.33 22.78 -15.60
CA PRO A 85 1.53 22.20 -14.54
C PRO A 85 1.61 20.66 -14.49
N TYR A 86 1.39 20.07 -13.30
CA TYR A 86 1.45 18.62 -13.12
C TYR A 86 0.08 17.94 -12.99
N ARG A 87 -1.02 18.73 -13.11
CA ARG A 87 -2.37 18.20 -13.35
C ARG A 87 -2.69 18.26 -14.83
N GLN A 88 -3.13 17.17 -15.40
CA GLN A 88 -3.42 17.10 -16.84
C GLN A 88 -4.57 18.03 -17.26
N SER A 89 -5.57 18.22 -16.42
CA SER A 89 -6.67 19.17 -16.67
C SER A 89 -6.21 20.63 -16.86
N GLU A 90 -5.05 20.98 -16.33
CA GLU A 90 -4.45 22.33 -16.43
C GLU A 90 -3.58 22.50 -17.70
N ARG A 91 -3.42 21.47 -18.55
CA ARG A 91 -2.51 21.41 -19.69
C ARG A 91 -3.21 21.41 -21.05
N LYS A 92 -4.47 21.84 -21.11
CA LYS A 92 -5.34 21.77 -22.32
C LYS A 92 -4.68 22.35 -23.58
N ASP A 93 -4.08 23.51 -23.48
CA ASP A 93 -3.46 24.19 -24.64
C ASP A 93 -2.22 23.45 -25.14
N ILE A 94 -1.48 22.80 -24.23
CA ILE A 94 -0.34 21.95 -24.61
C ILE A 94 -0.85 20.78 -25.44
N TYR A 95 -1.86 20.06 -24.97
CA TYR A 95 -2.40 18.91 -25.68
C TYR A 95 -3.01 19.28 -27.02
N ARG A 96 -3.72 20.41 -27.11
CA ARG A 96 -4.29 20.89 -28.36
C ARG A 96 -3.21 21.12 -29.43
N LYS A 97 -2.07 21.72 -29.05
CA LYS A 97 -0.94 21.91 -29.95
C LYS A 97 -0.48 20.57 -30.55
N TYR A 98 -0.33 19.53 -29.75
CA TYR A 98 0.16 18.23 -30.20
C TYR A 98 -0.90 17.42 -30.98
N VAL A 99 -2.19 17.56 -30.63
CA VAL A 99 -3.28 17.04 -31.46
C VAL A 99 -3.24 17.62 -32.85
N ASN A 100 -3.12 18.95 -32.98
CA ASN A 100 -3.04 19.62 -34.28
C ASN A 100 -1.81 19.15 -35.09
N GLN A 101 -0.66 18.98 -34.44
CA GLN A 101 0.54 18.44 -35.09
C GLN A 101 0.29 17.05 -35.72
N LEU A 102 -0.43 16.16 -35.03
CA LEU A 102 -0.78 14.85 -35.61
C LEU A 102 -1.79 14.94 -36.74
N LEU A 103 -2.76 15.84 -36.67
CA LEU A 103 -3.73 16.10 -37.73
C LEU A 103 -3.03 16.66 -38.95
N ASP A 104 -2.19 17.68 -38.79
CA ASP A 104 -1.44 18.31 -39.91
C ASP A 104 -0.47 17.33 -40.59
N ALA A 105 0.10 16.40 -39.81
CA ALA A 105 0.97 15.34 -40.36
C ALA A 105 0.19 14.15 -40.94
N GLY A 106 -1.14 14.18 -40.96
CA GLY A 106 -1.97 13.07 -41.44
C GLY A 106 -1.86 11.79 -40.66
N LYS A 107 -1.35 11.87 -39.40
CA LYS A 107 -1.22 10.74 -38.48
C LYS A 107 -2.45 10.55 -37.57
N ALA A 108 -3.36 11.52 -37.61
CA ALA A 108 -4.65 11.46 -36.93
C ALA A 108 -5.75 12.04 -37.81
N TYR A 109 -6.99 11.80 -37.45
CA TYR A 109 -8.16 12.32 -38.19
C TYR A 109 -9.31 12.60 -37.25
N ILE A 110 -10.22 13.49 -37.68
CA ILE A 110 -11.43 13.89 -36.93
C ILE A 110 -12.54 12.89 -37.23
N ALA A 111 -13.25 12.43 -36.19
CA ALA A 111 -14.39 11.53 -36.31
C ALA A 111 -15.62 12.11 -35.56
N PHE A 112 -16.77 12.04 -36.25
CA PHE A 112 -18.05 12.60 -35.81
C PHE A 112 -19.07 11.54 -35.39
N ASP A 113 -18.70 10.25 -35.45
CA ASP A 113 -19.59 9.16 -35.07
C ASP A 113 -20.04 9.30 -33.62
N THR A 114 -21.32 9.28 -33.38
CA THR A 114 -21.92 9.34 -32.05
C THR A 114 -21.83 7.98 -31.34
N PRO A 115 -21.96 7.95 -29.99
CA PRO A 115 -22.03 6.68 -29.27
C PRO A 115 -23.13 5.74 -29.78
N ALA A 116 -24.27 6.28 -30.21
CA ALA A 116 -25.38 5.48 -30.77
C ALA A 116 -25.01 4.86 -32.13
N GLU A 117 -24.35 5.62 -33.00
CA GLU A 117 -23.88 5.11 -34.30
C GLU A 117 -22.80 4.02 -34.11
N LEU A 118 -21.89 4.21 -33.16
CA LEU A 118 -20.89 3.20 -32.82
C LEU A 118 -21.52 1.92 -32.26
N GLU A 119 -22.55 2.06 -31.43
CA GLU A 119 -23.28 0.90 -30.90
C GLU A 119 -24.04 0.16 -32.00
N ALA A 120 -24.67 0.87 -32.91
CA ALA A 120 -25.29 0.28 -34.10
C ALA A 120 -24.29 -0.54 -34.91
N LYS A 121 -23.08 -0.01 -35.13
CA LYS A 121 -21.99 -0.74 -35.82
C LYS A 121 -21.50 -1.98 -35.07
N ARG A 122 -21.43 -1.95 -33.76
CA ARG A 122 -21.10 -3.14 -32.93
C ARG A 122 -22.16 -4.22 -33.05
N ASN A 123 -23.42 -3.86 -33.21
CA ASN A 123 -24.52 -4.81 -33.42
C ASN A 123 -24.53 -5.37 -34.85
N GLU A 124 -24.06 -4.60 -35.84
CA GLU A 124 -24.00 -4.97 -37.25
C GLU A 124 -22.79 -5.89 -37.57
N ILE A 125 -21.62 -5.55 -36.98
CA ILE A 125 -20.33 -6.20 -37.31
C ILE A 125 -19.83 -6.93 -36.03
N ALA A 126 -19.70 -8.24 -36.14
CA ALA A 126 -19.13 -9.04 -35.06
C ALA A 126 -17.69 -8.62 -34.76
N ASN A 127 -17.37 -8.38 -33.48
CA ASN A 127 -16.08 -7.90 -33.02
C ASN A 127 -15.66 -6.54 -33.65
N PHE A 128 -16.61 -5.65 -33.88
CA PHE A 128 -16.33 -4.33 -34.46
C PHE A 128 -15.23 -3.60 -33.70
N GLN A 129 -14.21 -3.18 -34.42
CA GLN A 129 -13.19 -2.23 -33.99
C GLN A 129 -13.17 -1.05 -34.94
N TYR A 130 -12.89 0.13 -34.44
CA TYR A 130 -12.67 1.32 -35.28
C TYR A 130 -11.20 1.31 -35.72
N ASP A 131 -10.89 0.70 -36.85
CA ASP A 131 -9.54 0.42 -37.34
C ASP A 131 -9.39 0.66 -38.83
N ALA A 132 -8.26 0.23 -39.40
CA ALA A 132 -7.96 0.37 -40.83
C ALA A 132 -9.02 -0.27 -41.75
N SER A 133 -9.70 -1.33 -41.31
CA SER A 133 -10.70 -2.05 -42.09
C SER A 133 -12.08 -1.40 -42.10
N THR A 134 -12.41 -0.67 -41.01
CA THR A 134 -13.74 -0.12 -40.78
C THR A 134 -13.81 1.40 -40.93
N ARG A 135 -12.71 2.12 -40.67
CA ARG A 135 -12.71 3.61 -40.65
C ARG A 135 -13.26 4.27 -41.95
N MET A 136 -13.07 3.61 -43.11
CA MET A 136 -13.61 4.13 -44.37
C MET A 136 -15.13 3.94 -44.53
N GLN A 137 -15.79 3.25 -43.59
CA GLN A 137 -17.25 3.09 -43.54
C GLN A 137 -17.89 4.00 -42.46
N MET A 138 -17.07 4.81 -41.81
CA MET A 138 -17.45 5.61 -40.67
C MET A 138 -17.46 7.10 -41.05
N ARG A 139 -18.12 7.93 -40.19
CA ARG A 139 -18.29 9.36 -40.40
C ARG A 139 -17.09 10.14 -39.87
N ASN A 140 -16.08 10.36 -40.69
CA ASN A 140 -14.86 11.02 -40.32
C ASN A 140 -14.21 11.84 -41.44
N SER A 141 -13.18 12.61 -41.14
CA SER A 141 -12.50 13.49 -42.06
C SER A 141 -11.71 12.77 -43.18
N LEU A 142 -11.64 11.45 -43.18
CA LEU A 142 -11.08 10.65 -44.31
C LEU A 142 -12.17 10.30 -45.35
N THR A 143 -13.44 10.34 -44.94
CA THR A 143 -14.60 9.95 -45.77
C THR A 143 -15.49 11.11 -46.16
N MET A 144 -15.29 12.30 -45.58
CA MET A 144 -16.08 13.51 -45.74
C MET A 144 -15.24 14.58 -46.48
N ASP A 145 -15.90 15.45 -47.18
CA ASP A 145 -15.24 16.61 -47.82
C ASP A 145 -14.76 17.60 -46.75
N LYS A 146 -13.63 18.24 -46.99
CA LYS A 146 -13.03 19.18 -46.06
C LYS A 146 -13.98 20.31 -45.66
N GLU A 147 -14.72 20.86 -46.64
CA GLU A 147 -15.70 21.94 -46.40
C GLU A 147 -16.83 21.52 -45.49
N GLU A 148 -17.28 20.26 -45.57
CA GLU A 148 -18.26 19.68 -44.66
C GLU A 148 -17.71 19.55 -43.26
N VAL A 149 -16.49 19.02 -43.11
CA VAL A 149 -15.78 18.88 -41.81
C VAL A 149 -15.63 20.25 -41.16
N ASP A 150 -15.13 21.25 -41.90
CA ASP A 150 -14.92 22.61 -41.38
C ASP A 150 -16.24 23.26 -40.96
N SER A 151 -17.32 23.04 -41.75
CA SER A 151 -18.67 23.51 -41.43
C SER A 151 -19.22 22.91 -40.13
N LEU A 152 -19.08 21.62 -39.92
CA LEU A 152 -19.53 20.93 -38.72
C LEU A 152 -18.78 21.42 -37.44
N ILE A 153 -17.45 21.62 -37.58
CA ILE A 153 -16.66 22.20 -36.49
C ILE A 153 -17.11 23.63 -36.15
N ALA A 154 -17.33 24.47 -37.19
CA ALA A 154 -17.79 25.85 -37.04
C ALA A 154 -19.16 25.93 -36.40
N GLN A 155 -20.05 24.95 -36.63
CA GLN A 155 -21.35 24.82 -35.98
C GLN A 155 -21.29 24.28 -34.56
N GLY A 156 -20.11 23.96 -34.02
CA GLY A 156 -19.92 23.42 -32.67
C GLY A 156 -20.27 21.93 -32.55
N GLN A 157 -20.33 21.19 -33.64
CA GLN A 157 -20.51 19.74 -33.59
C GLN A 157 -19.37 19.10 -32.81
N GLN A 158 -19.69 18.28 -31.83
CA GLN A 158 -18.69 17.53 -31.07
C GLN A 158 -18.03 16.47 -31.94
N TYR A 159 -16.74 16.30 -31.73
CA TYR A 159 -15.94 15.32 -32.44
C TYR A 159 -14.86 14.73 -31.51
N VAL A 160 -14.28 13.65 -31.96
CA VAL A 160 -13.05 13.08 -31.37
C VAL A 160 -11.94 13.07 -32.42
N VAL A 161 -10.70 13.09 -31.96
CA VAL A 161 -9.54 12.85 -32.81
C VAL A 161 -9.03 11.43 -32.59
N ARG A 162 -8.91 10.66 -33.64
CA ARG A 162 -8.42 9.29 -33.63
C ARG A 162 -7.03 9.20 -34.23
N PHE A 163 -6.19 8.34 -33.62
CA PHE A 163 -4.89 8.01 -34.22
C PHE A 163 -5.08 7.11 -35.43
N LYS A 164 -4.43 7.45 -36.54
CA LYS A 164 -4.51 6.68 -37.78
C LYS A 164 -3.42 5.61 -37.77
N ILE A 165 -3.80 4.37 -37.50
CA ILE A 165 -2.87 3.25 -37.46
C ILE A 165 -2.84 2.57 -38.84
N GLU A 166 -1.64 2.41 -39.41
CA GLU A 166 -1.46 1.62 -40.64
C GLU A 166 -1.24 0.14 -40.24
N PRO A 167 -1.95 -0.80 -40.88
CA PRO A 167 -1.86 -2.22 -40.52
C PRO A 167 -0.61 -2.87 -41.13
N GLY A 168 -0.20 -4.02 -40.58
CA GLY A 168 0.81 -4.90 -41.19
C GLY A 168 2.25 -4.68 -40.73
N GLU A 169 2.47 -3.80 -39.74
CA GLU A 169 3.79 -3.60 -39.13
C GLU A 169 3.94 -4.38 -37.83
N ASP A 170 5.05 -5.07 -37.64
CA ASP A 170 5.43 -5.66 -36.35
C ASP A 170 6.09 -4.61 -35.47
N ILE A 171 5.41 -4.25 -34.38
CA ILE A 171 5.86 -3.26 -33.44
C ILE A 171 6.55 -3.96 -32.29
N VAL A 172 7.83 -3.68 -32.10
CA VAL A 172 8.64 -4.24 -31.01
C VAL A 172 8.66 -3.27 -29.84
N VAL A 173 8.31 -3.78 -28.66
CA VAL A 173 8.45 -3.10 -27.36
C VAL A 173 9.54 -3.82 -26.59
N ASP A 174 10.68 -3.18 -26.37
CA ASP A 174 11.74 -3.68 -25.50
C ASP A 174 11.40 -3.33 -24.06
N ASP A 175 10.87 -4.31 -23.32
CA ASP A 175 10.44 -4.14 -21.94
C ASP A 175 11.50 -4.67 -20.96
N LEU A 176 11.91 -3.83 -20.02
CA LEU A 176 12.99 -4.14 -19.07
C LEU A 176 12.71 -5.36 -18.18
N ILE A 177 11.44 -5.72 -17.99
CA ILE A 177 11.02 -6.85 -17.16
C ILE A 177 10.59 -8.02 -18.03
N ARG A 178 9.76 -7.75 -19.07
CA ARG A 178 9.15 -8.78 -19.92
C ARG A 178 10.08 -9.26 -21.01
N GLY A 179 11.09 -8.45 -21.36
CA GLY A 179 11.89 -8.63 -22.57
C GLY A 179 11.17 -8.11 -23.82
N GLU A 180 11.57 -8.57 -24.96
CA GLU A 180 11.00 -8.15 -26.23
C GLU A 180 9.56 -8.68 -26.38
N VAL A 181 8.62 -7.74 -26.63
CA VAL A 181 7.20 -8.03 -26.91
C VAL A 181 6.88 -7.48 -28.29
N THR A 182 6.52 -8.35 -29.21
CA THR A 182 6.15 -7.99 -30.59
C THR A 182 4.65 -8.10 -30.79
N ILE A 183 4.04 -7.02 -31.30
CA ILE A 183 2.61 -6.98 -31.64
C ILE A 183 2.46 -6.42 -33.05
N ASN A 184 1.67 -7.11 -33.88
CA ASN A 184 1.38 -6.63 -35.23
C ASN A 184 0.30 -5.53 -35.20
N SER A 185 0.54 -4.42 -35.91
CA SER A 185 -0.35 -3.25 -35.92
C SER A 185 -1.74 -3.54 -36.50
N SER A 186 -1.91 -4.63 -37.24
CA SER A 186 -3.21 -5.03 -37.77
C SER A 186 -4.27 -5.38 -36.74
N ILE A 187 -3.87 -5.64 -35.49
CA ILE A 187 -4.81 -5.92 -34.37
C ILE A 187 -5.14 -4.69 -33.57
N LEU A 188 -4.53 -3.54 -33.84
CA LEU A 188 -4.73 -2.31 -33.11
C LEU A 188 -5.88 -1.50 -33.70
N ASP A 189 -6.72 -0.95 -32.85
CA ASP A 189 -7.76 0.00 -33.26
C ASP A 189 -7.27 1.46 -33.24
N ASP A 190 -7.90 2.30 -34.03
CA ASP A 190 -7.64 3.74 -34.09
C ASP A 190 -8.16 4.41 -32.81
N LYS A 191 -7.36 4.38 -31.76
CA LYS A 191 -7.73 4.90 -30.43
C LYS A 191 -8.07 6.39 -30.50
N VAL A 192 -9.09 6.77 -29.72
CA VAL A 192 -9.39 8.16 -29.47
C VAL A 192 -8.24 8.80 -28.70
N LEU A 193 -7.68 9.88 -29.24
CA LEU A 193 -6.61 10.65 -28.62
C LEU A 193 -7.12 11.90 -27.91
N TYR A 194 -8.21 12.50 -28.43
CA TYR A 194 -8.72 13.79 -27.96
C TYR A 194 -10.23 13.87 -28.12
N LYS A 195 -10.89 14.58 -27.23
CA LYS A 195 -12.34 14.85 -27.21
C LYS A 195 -12.58 16.35 -27.23
N SER A 196 -13.29 16.84 -28.25
CA SER A 196 -13.64 18.26 -28.35
C SER A 196 -14.61 18.71 -27.26
N ALA A 197 -15.46 17.82 -26.76
CA ALA A 197 -16.45 18.11 -25.71
C ALA A 197 -15.81 18.66 -24.43
N ASP A 198 -14.71 18.06 -23.99
CA ASP A 198 -14.01 18.42 -22.75
C ASP A 198 -12.77 19.29 -23.00
N ASN A 199 -12.38 19.43 -24.28
CA ASN A 199 -11.09 19.98 -24.70
C ASN A 199 -9.91 19.29 -24.00
N LEU A 200 -10.01 17.97 -23.83
CA LEU A 200 -9.02 17.15 -23.13
C LEU A 200 -8.62 15.92 -23.95
N PRO A 201 -7.36 15.50 -23.84
CA PRO A 201 -6.91 14.26 -24.44
C PRO A 201 -7.42 13.05 -23.64
N THR A 202 -7.37 11.89 -24.27
CA THR A 202 -7.43 10.62 -23.55
C THR A 202 -6.07 10.32 -22.94
N TYR A 203 -6.03 9.30 -22.07
CA TYR A 203 -4.81 8.79 -21.45
C TYR A 203 -3.66 8.60 -22.44
N HIS A 204 -3.95 8.02 -23.61
CA HIS A 204 -2.91 7.66 -24.59
C HIS A 204 -2.10 8.87 -25.08
N LEU A 205 -2.75 9.97 -25.44
CA LEU A 205 -2.04 11.17 -25.87
C LEU A 205 -1.43 11.94 -24.69
N ALA A 206 -2.21 12.11 -23.61
CA ALA A 206 -1.75 12.87 -22.46
C ALA A 206 -0.46 12.29 -21.87
N ASN A 207 -0.42 10.97 -21.68
CA ASN A 207 0.73 10.25 -21.15
C ASN A 207 1.99 10.49 -22.01
N ILE A 208 1.90 10.31 -23.33
CA ILE A 208 3.03 10.46 -24.26
C ILE A 208 3.57 11.90 -24.27
N VAL A 209 2.67 12.87 -24.38
CA VAL A 209 3.05 14.29 -24.39
C VAL A 209 3.71 14.69 -23.09
N ASP A 210 3.14 14.29 -21.97
CA ASP A 210 3.67 14.64 -20.65
C ASP A 210 5.01 13.93 -20.37
N ASP A 211 5.11 12.65 -20.64
CA ASP A 211 6.35 11.89 -20.47
C ASP A 211 7.49 12.49 -21.31
N HIS A 212 7.20 12.93 -22.56
CA HIS A 212 8.16 13.63 -23.38
C HIS A 212 8.57 14.99 -22.83
N LEU A 213 7.60 15.85 -22.49
CA LEU A 213 7.85 17.22 -22.02
C LEU A 213 8.46 17.25 -20.61
N MET A 214 8.17 16.27 -19.76
CA MET A 214 8.73 16.13 -18.42
C MET A 214 10.05 15.33 -18.41
N LEU A 215 10.55 14.99 -19.60
CA LEU A 215 11.82 14.28 -19.80
C LEU A 215 11.87 12.91 -19.09
N VAL A 216 10.76 12.21 -18.99
CA VAL A 216 10.69 10.87 -18.41
C VAL A 216 11.58 9.91 -19.18
N SER A 217 12.48 9.23 -18.50
CA SER A 217 13.43 8.28 -19.09
C SER A 217 12.95 6.82 -18.98
N HIS A 218 12.17 6.51 -17.95
CA HIS A 218 11.64 5.17 -17.71
C HIS A 218 10.17 5.24 -17.30
N VAL A 219 9.35 4.42 -17.93
CA VAL A 219 7.93 4.25 -17.63
C VAL A 219 7.75 2.92 -16.91
N ILE A 220 7.72 2.96 -15.58
CA ILE A 220 7.48 1.80 -14.72
C ILE A 220 6.01 1.84 -14.29
N ARG A 221 5.22 0.83 -14.74
CA ARG A 221 3.76 0.78 -14.52
C ARG A 221 3.24 -0.65 -14.47
N GLY A 222 1.98 -0.85 -14.08
CA GLY A 222 1.36 -2.18 -14.05
C GLY A 222 1.24 -2.81 -15.45
N GLU A 223 1.32 -4.13 -15.53
CA GLU A 223 1.23 -4.90 -16.78
C GLU A 223 -0.13 -4.79 -17.48
N GLU A 224 -1.17 -4.32 -16.82
CA GLU A 224 -2.46 -4.00 -17.45
C GLU A 224 -2.33 -2.97 -18.58
N TRP A 225 -1.25 -2.20 -18.60
CA TRP A 225 -0.94 -1.21 -19.63
C TRP A 225 -0.05 -1.74 -20.75
N LEU A 226 0.46 -2.97 -20.64
CA LEU A 226 1.29 -3.58 -21.69
C LEU A 226 0.59 -3.64 -23.05
N PRO A 227 -0.72 -3.96 -23.16
CA PRO A 227 -1.42 -3.91 -24.45
C PRO A 227 -1.45 -2.54 -25.13
N SER A 228 -1.25 -1.45 -24.36
CA SER A 228 -1.18 -0.08 -24.90
C SER A 228 0.23 0.33 -25.34
N ALA A 229 1.26 -0.42 -24.97
CA ALA A 229 2.64 -0.04 -25.26
C ALA A 229 2.94 0.06 -26.77
N PRO A 230 2.45 -0.83 -27.65
CA PRO A 230 2.64 -0.69 -29.08
C PRO A 230 2.06 0.61 -29.66
N LEU A 231 0.85 0.99 -29.21
CA LEU A 231 0.24 2.26 -29.59
C LEU A 231 1.10 3.44 -29.14
N HIS A 232 1.68 3.37 -27.94
CA HIS A 232 2.57 4.41 -27.41
C HIS A 232 3.85 4.53 -28.26
N VAL A 233 4.46 3.41 -28.66
CA VAL A 233 5.60 3.41 -29.58
C VAL A 233 5.24 4.10 -30.88
N LEU A 234 4.10 3.77 -31.49
CA LEU A 234 3.63 4.41 -32.72
C LEU A 234 3.40 5.92 -32.57
N LEU A 235 2.89 6.37 -31.40
CA LEU A 235 2.73 7.79 -31.11
C LEU A 235 4.07 8.51 -30.99
N TYR A 236 5.06 7.94 -30.29
CA TYR A 236 6.42 8.51 -30.25
C TYR A 236 7.02 8.65 -31.65
N ARG A 237 6.87 7.65 -32.50
CA ARG A 237 7.28 7.71 -33.92
C ARG A 237 6.52 8.77 -34.69
N ALA A 238 5.20 8.87 -34.52
CA ALA A 238 4.39 9.86 -35.24
C ALA A 238 4.78 11.31 -34.90
N PHE A 239 5.30 11.54 -33.69
CA PHE A 239 5.85 12.84 -33.27
C PHE A 239 7.32 13.04 -33.66
N GLY A 240 8.03 12.03 -34.13
CA GLY A 240 9.47 12.08 -34.37
C GLY A 240 10.28 12.09 -33.07
N TRP A 241 9.78 11.48 -32.01
CA TRP A 241 10.37 11.47 -30.66
C TRP A 241 11.03 10.12 -30.30
N GLU A 242 11.39 9.32 -31.27
CA GLU A 242 11.98 7.99 -31.01
C GLU A 242 13.23 8.06 -30.14
N ASP A 243 14.11 9.06 -30.39
CA ASP A 243 15.34 9.27 -29.62
C ASP A 243 15.08 9.68 -28.15
N THR A 244 13.87 10.13 -27.85
CA THR A 244 13.46 10.57 -26.51
C THR A 244 12.43 9.64 -25.85
N MET A 245 12.03 8.58 -26.55
CA MET A 245 11.09 7.60 -26.04
C MET A 245 11.63 6.95 -24.76
N PRO A 246 10.86 6.89 -23.67
CA PRO A 246 11.30 6.24 -22.45
C PRO A 246 11.44 4.73 -22.62
N ARG A 247 12.26 4.09 -21.81
CA ARG A 247 12.27 2.64 -21.66
C ARG A 247 11.06 2.20 -20.85
N PHE A 248 10.46 1.08 -21.22
CA PHE A 248 9.26 0.55 -20.55
C PHE A 248 9.62 -0.57 -19.56
N ALA A 249 8.91 -0.62 -18.45
CA ALA A 249 8.97 -1.71 -17.48
C ALA A 249 7.55 -2.00 -16.97
N HIS A 250 6.99 -3.13 -17.35
CA HIS A 250 5.63 -3.53 -16.94
C HIS A 250 5.68 -4.51 -15.78
N LEU A 251 5.26 -4.04 -14.61
CA LEU A 251 5.26 -4.77 -13.34
C LEU A 251 4.18 -5.86 -13.34
N PRO A 252 4.47 -7.03 -12.74
CA PRO A 252 3.48 -8.10 -12.63
C PRO A 252 2.30 -7.70 -11.75
N LEU A 253 1.12 -8.28 -12.02
CA LEU A 253 -0.07 -8.06 -11.17
C LEU A 253 0.15 -8.57 -9.74
N LEU A 254 -0.52 -7.92 -8.79
CA LEU A 254 -0.79 -8.53 -7.49
C LEU A 254 -1.98 -9.47 -7.66
N LEU A 255 -1.74 -10.75 -7.39
CA LEU A 255 -2.74 -11.81 -7.51
C LEU A 255 -3.42 -12.06 -6.15
N LYS A 256 -4.65 -12.56 -6.20
CA LYS A 256 -5.38 -13.04 -5.03
C LYS A 256 -4.56 -14.09 -4.26
N PRO A 257 -4.89 -14.34 -2.97
CA PRO A 257 -4.21 -15.37 -2.18
C PRO A 257 -4.22 -16.77 -2.79
N ASP A 258 -5.26 -17.11 -3.59
CA ASP A 258 -5.35 -18.37 -4.33
C ASP A 258 -4.55 -18.37 -5.65
N GLY A 259 -3.97 -17.23 -6.02
CA GLY A 259 -3.21 -17.03 -7.25
C GLY A 259 -4.08 -16.86 -8.52
N LYS A 260 -5.40 -16.78 -8.37
CA LYS A 260 -6.33 -16.74 -9.51
C LYS A 260 -6.93 -15.34 -9.72
N GLY A 261 -6.28 -14.59 -10.58
CA GLY A 261 -6.73 -13.25 -10.97
C GLY A 261 -6.21 -12.11 -10.08
N LYS A 262 -6.44 -10.89 -10.52
CA LYS A 262 -5.96 -9.66 -9.87
C LYS A 262 -6.62 -9.47 -8.51
N LEU A 263 -5.81 -9.10 -7.51
CA LEU A 263 -6.27 -8.69 -6.18
C LEU A 263 -7.17 -7.45 -6.28
N SER A 264 -8.31 -7.47 -5.60
CA SER A 264 -9.29 -6.40 -5.60
C SER A 264 -9.75 -6.01 -4.19
N LYS A 265 -10.42 -4.86 -4.03
CA LYS A 265 -11.07 -4.44 -2.78
C LYS A 265 -11.98 -5.54 -2.22
N ARG A 266 -12.82 -6.15 -3.07
CA ARG A 266 -13.76 -7.22 -2.64
C ARG A 266 -13.06 -8.43 -2.03
N ASP A 267 -11.82 -8.71 -2.45
CA ASP A 267 -11.05 -9.80 -1.88
C ASP A 267 -10.57 -9.46 -0.47
N GLY A 268 -10.14 -8.21 -0.23
CA GLY A 268 -9.80 -7.71 1.10
C GLY A 268 -11.00 -7.74 2.05
N ASP A 269 -12.14 -7.19 1.62
CA ASP A 269 -13.37 -7.17 2.42
C ASP A 269 -13.83 -8.59 2.81
N ARG A 270 -13.79 -9.53 1.86
CA ARG A 270 -14.18 -10.92 2.07
C ARG A 270 -13.24 -11.68 3.01
N LEU A 271 -11.95 -11.41 2.94
CA LEU A 271 -10.91 -12.16 3.67
C LEU A 271 -10.43 -11.43 4.92
N GLY A 272 -10.91 -10.21 5.18
CA GLY A 272 -10.66 -9.46 6.40
C GLY A 272 -9.27 -8.84 6.49
N PHE A 273 -8.67 -8.44 5.36
CA PHE A 273 -7.41 -7.71 5.33
C PHE A 273 -7.50 -6.41 4.53
N PRO A 274 -6.75 -5.37 4.88
CA PRO A 274 -6.77 -4.11 4.15
C PRO A 274 -6.09 -4.25 2.78
N VAL A 275 -6.61 -3.53 1.79
CA VAL A 275 -6.00 -3.37 0.45
C VAL A 275 -5.68 -1.91 0.13
N PHE A 276 -5.86 -1.04 1.11
CA PHE A 276 -5.57 0.39 1.03
C PHE A 276 -4.53 0.77 2.10
N PRO A 277 -3.61 1.70 1.84
CA PRO A 277 -2.65 2.15 2.84
C PRO A 277 -3.30 2.85 4.04
N LEU A 278 -4.33 3.65 3.81
CA LEU A 278 -5.09 4.37 4.83
C LEU A 278 -6.58 4.01 4.73
N GLU A 279 -7.33 4.23 5.81
CA GLU A 279 -8.79 4.14 5.79
C GLU A 279 -9.38 5.10 4.76
N TRP A 280 -10.37 4.63 4.02
CA TRP A 280 -11.06 5.40 3.00
C TRP A 280 -12.56 5.48 3.27
N HIS A 281 -13.05 6.70 3.35
CA HIS A 281 -14.48 7.00 3.40
C HIS A 281 -14.93 7.42 1.99
N ASP A 282 -15.67 6.56 1.30
CA ASP A 282 -16.14 6.86 -0.05
C ASP A 282 -17.21 7.97 -0.02
N PRO A 283 -16.94 9.15 -0.62
CA PRO A 283 -17.86 10.28 -0.54
C PRO A 283 -19.16 10.09 -1.34
N LYS A 284 -19.20 9.10 -2.24
CA LYS A 284 -20.38 8.80 -3.07
C LYS A 284 -21.29 7.77 -2.42
N THR A 285 -20.72 6.76 -1.79
CA THR A 285 -21.48 5.64 -1.22
C THR A 285 -21.57 5.67 0.30
N GLY A 286 -20.70 6.43 0.97
CA GLY A 286 -20.54 6.43 2.42
C GLY A 286 -19.87 5.17 2.97
N GLU A 287 -19.40 4.28 2.10
CA GLU A 287 -18.73 3.04 2.50
C GLU A 287 -17.35 3.32 3.10
N VAL A 288 -17.03 2.67 4.21
CA VAL A 288 -15.72 2.76 4.87
C VAL A 288 -14.91 1.51 4.54
N SER A 289 -13.70 1.70 4.06
CA SER A 289 -12.74 0.63 3.78
C SER A 289 -11.53 0.76 4.69
N SER A 290 -11.15 -0.32 5.35
CA SER A 290 -10.01 -0.32 6.29
C SER A 290 -8.68 -0.05 5.58
N GLY A 291 -7.78 0.66 6.28
CA GLY A 291 -6.42 0.92 5.87
C GLY A 291 -5.39 0.11 6.66
N TYR A 292 -4.19 -0.04 6.10
CA TYR A 292 -3.07 -0.66 6.80
C TYR A 292 -2.69 0.12 8.07
N ARG A 293 -2.64 1.46 7.98
CA ARG A 293 -2.33 2.33 9.13
C ARG A 293 -3.31 2.13 10.28
N GLU A 294 -4.60 2.20 10.02
CA GLU A 294 -5.67 2.08 11.03
C GLU A 294 -5.80 0.62 11.54
N SER A 295 -5.34 -0.34 10.73
CA SER A 295 -5.22 -1.74 11.18
C SER A 295 -4.01 -1.98 12.08
N GLY A 296 -3.13 -0.98 12.26
CA GLY A 296 -1.99 -1.02 13.18
C GLY A 296 -0.67 -1.49 12.56
N TYR A 297 -0.58 -1.50 11.23
CA TYR A 297 0.69 -1.78 10.54
C TYR A 297 1.64 -0.58 10.63
N LEU A 298 2.92 -0.87 10.79
CA LEU A 298 3.99 0.11 10.68
C LEU A 298 4.29 0.41 9.20
N PRO A 299 4.55 1.67 8.82
CA PRO A 299 4.79 2.03 7.43
C PRO A 299 5.99 1.29 6.84
N GLU A 300 7.09 1.14 7.57
CA GLU A 300 8.28 0.40 7.14
C GLU A 300 7.98 -1.09 6.91
N ALA A 301 7.11 -1.70 7.68
CA ALA A 301 6.69 -3.08 7.48
C ALA A 301 5.87 -3.24 6.19
N VAL A 302 4.97 -2.29 5.91
CA VAL A 302 4.18 -2.28 4.67
C VAL A 302 5.07 -2.07 3.45
N VAL A 303 6.01 -1.13 3.52
CA VAL A 303 6.98 -0.86 2.45
C VAL A 303 7.79 -2.11 2.12
N ASN A 304 8.40 -2.74 3.13
CA ASN A 304 9.24 -3.92 2.93
C ASN A 304 8.42 -5.10 2.39
N PHE A 305 7.23 -5.33 2.93
CA PHE A 305 6.32 -6.36 2.43
C PHE A 305 5.95 -6.12 0.96
N LEU A 306 5.56 -4.91 0.58
CA LEU A 306 5.20 -4.56 -0.79
C LEU A 306 6.38 -4.64 -1.75
N ALA A 307 7.59 -4.30 -1.30
CA ALA A 307 8.81 -4.40 -2.11
C ALA A 307 9.06 -5.84 -2.57
N LEU A 308 8.82 -6.83 -1.71
CA LEU A 308 9.03 -8.26 -2.04
C LEU A 308 7.86 -8.89 -2.82
N LEU A 309 6.79 -8.15 -3.09
CA LEU A 309 5.70 -8.62 -3.94
C LEU A 309 6.01 -8.42 -5.43
N GLY A 310 6.81 -9.34 -5.97
CA GLY A 310 7.20 -9.33 -7.39
C GLY A 310 8.63 -8.86 -7.65
N TRP A 311 9.43 -8.68 -6.61
CA TRP A 311 10.85 -8.44 -6.67
C TRP A 311 11.57 -9.23 -5.57
N ASN A 312 12.85 -9.58 -5.80
CA ASN A 312 13.69 -10.28 -4.83
C ASN A 312 15.13 -9.77 -4.92
N PRO A 313 15.82 -9.49 -3.81
CA PRO A 313 17.21 -9.00 -3.82
C PRO A 313 18.22 -9.99 -4.37
N GLY A 314 17.85 -11.27 -4.47
CA GLY A 314 18.73 -12.35 -4.94
C GLY A 314 19.53 -13.02 -3.82
N ASN A 315 19.16 -12.77 -2.58
CA ASN A 315 19.65 -13.42 -1.37
C ASN A 315 18.47 -13.77 -0.45
N ASP A 316 18.76 -14.30 0.75
CA ASP A 316 17.73 -14.70 1.72
C ASP A 316 17.30 -13.57 2.67
N GLN A 317 17.74 -12.33 2.42
CA GLN A 317 17.36 -11.17 3.24
C GLN A 317 15.91 -10.79 2.99
N GLU A 318 15.09 -10.82 4.02
CA GLU A 318 13.68 -10.45 3.94
C GLU A 318 13.42 -9.10 4.61
N ILE A 319 14.08 -8.80 5.75
CA ILE A 319 13.90 -7.53 6.46
C ILE A 319 14.92 -6.52 5.92
N MET A 320 14.41 -5.42 5.39
CA MET A 320 15.22 -4.37 4.73
C MET A 320 14.64 -3.00 5.03
N SER A 321 15.49 -2.10 5.51
CA SER A 321 15.17 -0.68 5.62
C SER A 321 14.93 -0.06 4.23
N MET A 322 14.37 1.15 4.19
CA MET A 322 14.19 1.87 2.92
C MET A 322 15.53 2.08 2.20
N ASP A 323 16.61 2.38 2.92
CA ASP A 323 17.93 2.61 2.33
C ASP A 323 18.51 1.31 1.74
N GLU A 324 18.38 0.18 2.42
CA GLU A 324 18.76 -1.14 1.89
C GLU A 324 17.92 -1.54 0.68
N LEU A 325 16.61 -1.25 0.69
CA LEU A 325 15.75 -1.46 -0.47
C LEU A 325 16.21 -0.63 -1.67
N ILE A 326 16.57 0.64 -1.48
CA ILE A 326 17.10 1.51 -2.52
C ILE A 326 18.41 0.94 -3.08
N GLU A 327 19.32 0.50 -2.23
CA GLU A 327 20.62 -0.04 -2.63
C GLU A 327 20.48 -1.32 -3.45
N LEU A 328 19.59 -2.24 -3.03
CA LEU A 328 19.46 -3.59 -3.61
C LEU A 328 18.50 -3.67 -4.79
N PHE A 329 17.62 -2.69 -4.96
CA PHE A 329 16.55 -2.75 -5.97
C PHE A 329 17.12 -2.78 -7.38
N SER A 330 16.52 -3.59 -8.26
CA SER A 330 16.77 -3.56 -9.70
C SER A 330 15.55 -4.07 -10.48
N LEU A 331 15.30 -3.51 -11.65
CA LEU A 331 14.19 -3.93 -12.51
C LEU A 331 14.41 -5.33 -13.08
N GLU A 332 15.66 -5.72 -13.29
CA GLU A 332 16.05 -7.04 -13.84
C GLU A 332 15.69 -8.19 -12.90
N LYS A 333 15.60 -7.90 -11.59
CA LYS A 333 15.19 -8.88 -10.57
C LYS A 333 13.68 -8.90 -10.31
N CYS A 334 12.90 -8.08 -11.04
CA CYS A 334 11.46 -8.16 -10.98
C CYS A 334 10.95 -9.43 -11.65
N SER A 335 9.97 -10.07 -11.02
CA SER A 335 9.32 -11.27 -11.56
C SER A 335 8.53 -10.96 -12.83
N LYS A 336 8.57 -11.86 -13.80
CA LYS A 336 7.67 -11.83 -14.97
C LYS A 336 6.26 -12.34 -14.65
N SER A 337 6.13 -13.14 -13.59
CA SER A 337 4.85 -13.73 -13.16
C SER A 337 4.16 -12.86 -12.11
N GLY A 338 2.85 -12.93 -12.04
CA GLY A 338 2.06 -12.27 -11.01
C GLY A 338 2.51 -12.66 -9.60
N ALA A 339 2.54 -11.69 -8.69
CA ALA A 339 2.93 -11.90 -7.31
C ALA A 339 1.69 -12.27 -6.48
N LYS A 340 1.69 -13.47 -5.90
CA LYS A 340 0.63 -13.93 -5.02
C LYS A 340 0.66 -13.16 -3.70
N PHE A 341 -0.47 -12.55 -3.36
CA PHE A 341 -0.61 -11.79 -2.11
C PHE A 341 -0.81 -12.76 -0.93
N ASP A 342 0.02 -12.60 0.09
CA ASP A 342 -0.04 -13.36 1.34
C ASP A 342 -0.15 -12.40 2.53
N TYR A 343 -1.36 -12.26 3.08
CA TYR A 343 -1.61 -11.33 4.17
C TYR A 343 -0.99 -11.79 5.51
N GLU A 344 -0.82 -13.10 5.73
CA GLU A 344 -0.13 -13.62 6.91
C GLU A 344 1.35 -13.24 6.86
N LYS A 345 1.97 -13.24 5.67
CA LYS A 345 3.33 -12.73 5.49
C LYS A 345 3.41 -11.24 5.81
N GLY A 346 2.37 -10.45 5.46
CA GLY A 346 2.28 -9.03 5.85
C GLY A 346 2.26 -8.84 7.37
N LYS A 347 1.50 -9.65 8.13
CA LYS A 347 1.52 -9.64 9.59
C LYS A 347 2.87 -10.05 10.17
N TRP A 348 3.50 -11.05 9.56
CA TRP A 348 4.84 -11.48 9.96
C TRP A 348 5.87 -10.35 9.81
N PHE A 349 5.83 -9.58 8.71
CA PHE A 349 6.66 -8.38 8.57
C PHE A 349 6.40 -7.38 9.69
N ASN A 350 5.14 -7.08 9.97
CA ASN A 350 4.80 -6.14 11.04
C ASN A 350 5.32 -6.60 12.40
N HIS A 351 5.13 -7.88 12.71
CA HIS A 351 5.69 -8.49 13.93
C HIS A 351 7.21 -8.30 14.01
N LYS A 352 7.96 -8.56 12.93
CA LYS A 352 9.42 -8.41 12.90
C LYS A 352 9.84 -6.96 13.16
N TYR A 353 9.20 -6.00 12.51
CA TYR A 353 9.50 -4.59 12.74
C TYR A 353 9.16 -4.12 14.16
N ILE A 354 8.08 -4.63 14.77
CA ILE A 354 7.79 -4.37 16.18
C ILE A 354 8.90 -4.94 17.10
N GLN A 355 9.43 -6.12 16.79
CA GLN A 355 10.54 -6.70 17.57
C GLN A 355 11.81 -5.85 17.50
N GLU A 356 12.10 -5.26 16.34
CA GLU A 356 13.31 -4.44 16.11
C GLU A 356 13.21 -3.04 16.72
N LYS A 357 11.99 -2.50 16.87
CA LYS A 357 11.81 -1.19 17.52
C LYS A 357 12.27 -1.21 18.98
N SER A 358 12.87 -0.10 19.40
CA SER A 358 13.17 0.11 20.84
C SER A 358 11.89 0.14 21.68
N ASN A 359 12.02 -0.14 22.95
CA ASN A 359 10.89 -0.05 23.87
C ASN A 359 10.35 1.39 23.98
N GLU A 360 11.25 2.36 23.86
CA GLU A 360 10.93 3.80 23.88
C GLU A 360 10.10 4.20 22.67
N GLU A 361 10.47 3.77 21.45
CA GLU A 361 9.69 4.01 20.24
C GLU A 361 8.29 3.39 20.31
N LEU A 362 8.20 2.16 20.79
CA LEU A 362 6.91 1.50 21.00
C LEU A 362 6.09 2.18 22.09
N THR A 363 6.74 2.76 23.11
CA THR A 363 6.06 3.55 24.16
C THR A 363 5.36 4.75 23.54
N GLU A 364 6.03 5.51 22.67
CA GLU A 364 5.39 6.66 22.01
C GLU A 364 4.15 6.25 21.19
N LEU A 365 4.18 5.07 20.56
CA LEU A 365 3.03 4.54 19.82
C LEU A 365 1.92 3.99 20.71
N PHE A 366 2.27 3.53 21.91
CA PHE A 366 1.31 2.92 22.85
C PHE A 366 0.66 3.93 23.80
N MET A 367 1.34 5.04 24.11
CA MET A 367 0.81 6.09 25.00
C MET A 367 -0.57 6.61 24.61
N PRO A 368 -0.87 6.92 23.32
CA PRO A 368 -2.21 7.34 22.92
C PRO A 368 -3.31 6.30 23.25
N ILE A 369 -2.98 5.01 23.13
CA ILE A 369 -3.91 3.92 23.46
C ILE A 369 -4.19 3.89 24.97
N LEU A 370 -3.17 4.13 25.79
CA LEU A 370 -3.34 4.23 27.25
C LEU A 370 -4.19 5.45 27.64
N GLU A 371 -3.96 6.59 26.99
CA GLU A 371 -4.74 7.81 27.21
C GLU A 371 -6.23 7.62 26.86
N GLU A 372 -6.52 6.97 25.73
CA GLU A 372 -7.89 6.61 25.32
C GLU A 372 -8.60 5.76 26.37
N LYS A 373 -7.85 4.87 27.06
CA LYS A 373 -8.36 4.03 28.14
C LYS A 373 -8.36 4.71 29.51
N GLY A 374 -7.99 6.00 29.58
CA GLY A 374 -7.94 6.77 30.81
C GLY A 374 -6.78 6.39 31.75
N ILE A 375 -5.78 5.69 31.25
CA ILE A 375 -4.61 5.26 32.02
C ILE A 375 -3.54 6.34 32.00
N LYS A 376 -3.10 6.74 33.22
CA LYS A 376 -1.94 7.63 33.40
C LYS A 376 -0.76 6.79 33.88
N ALA A 377 0.28 6.70 33.09
CA ALA A 377 1.51 5.98 33.43
C ALA A 377 2.73 6.79 32.94
N ASP A 378 3.84 6.65 33.65
CA ASP A 378 5.09 7.24 33.20
C ASP A 378 5.71 6.41 32.08
N LYS A 379 6.39 7.10 31.15
CA LYS A 379 6.95 6.47 29.96
C LYS A 379 8.02 5.43 30.29
N SER A 380 8.76 5.59 31.37
CA SER A 380 9.83 4.64 31.73
C SER A 380 9.25 3.30 32.20
N THR A 381 8.20 3.35 32.99
CA THR A 381 7.45 2.15 33.40
C THR A 381 6.79 1.46 32.20
N VAL A 382 6.18 2.24 31.30
CA VAL A 382 5.58 1.69 30.07
C VAL A 382 6.64 1.01 29.20
N ALA A 383 7.82 1.60 29.01
CA ALA A 383 8.90 1.01 28.25
C ALA A 383 9.39 -0.33 28.85
N ARG A 384 9.47 -0.43 30.17
CA ARG A 384 9.79 -1.69 30.87
C ARG A 384 8.72 -2.75 30.61
N ILE A 385 7.44 -2.40 30.71
CA ILE A 385 6.31 -3.30 30.41
C ILE A 385 6.39 -3.79 28.95
N ILE A 386 6.59 -2.89 28.00
CA ILE A 386 6.74 -3.22 26.57
C ILE A 386 7.87 -4.22 26.35
N GLY A 387 9.01 -4.05 27.03
CA GLY A 387 10.12 -4.99 26.97
C GLY A 387 9.74 -6.43 27.33
N LEU A 388 8.76 -6.61 28.23
CA LEU A 388 8.26 -7.93 28.63
C LEU A 388 7.23 -8.53 27.66
N VAL A 389 6.49 -7.71 26.93
CA VAL A 389 5.31 -8.17 26.18
C VAL A 389 5.44 -8.06 24.66
N LYS A 390 6.34 -7.21 24.12
CA LYS A 390 6.45 -6.95 22.67
C LYS A 390 6.69 -8.21 21.83
N GLY A 391 7.37 -9.22 22.39
CA GLY A 391 7.59 -10.51 21.73
C GLY A 391 6.33 -11.32 21.42
N ARG A 392 5.18 -10.90 21.92
CA ARG A 392 3.90 -11.62 21.83
C ARG A 392 2.88 -10.94 20.93
N VAL A 393 3.22 -9.79 20.35
CA VAL A 393 2.30 -8.97 19.58
C VAL A 393 2.77 -8.81 18.14
N SER A 394 1.81 -8.71 17.21
CA SER A 394 2.03 -8.37 15.82
C SER A 394 1.60 -6.94 15.50
N PHE A 395 0.82 -6.31 16.37
CA PHE A 395 0.33 -4.94 16.21
C PHE A 395 0.46 -4.17 17.53
N VAL A 396 0.72 -2.86 17.45
CA VAL A 396 0.84 -2.00 18.62
C VAL A 396 -0.41 -2.03 19.50
N LYS A 397 -1.61 -2.10 18.92
CA LYS A 397 -2.87 -2.19 19.65
C LYS A 397 -2.99 -3.45 20.53
N GLU A 398 -2.33 -4.54 20.14
CA GLU A 398 -2.32 -5.80 20.89
C GLU A 398 -1.48 -5.70 22.18
N LEU A 399 -0.63 -4.65 22.29
CA LEU A 399 0.10 -4.39 23.55
C LEU A 399 -0.86 -4.22 24.73
N TRP A 400 -2.03 -3.61 24.51
CA TRP A 400 -3.03 -3.50 25.57
C TRP A 400 -3.47 -4.86 26.10
N ASP A 401 -3.80 -5.79 25.23
CA ASP A 401 -4.27 -7.14 25.61
C ASP A 401 -3.20 -7.91 26.40
N GLN A 402 -1.92 -7.64 26.10
CA GLN A 402 -0.78 -8.28 26.78
C GLN A 402 -0.32 -7.54 28.05
N ALA A 403 -0.69 -6.26 28.21
CA ALA A 403 -0.17 -5.39 29.26
C ALA A 403 -1.25 -4.84 30.20
N ALA A 404 -2.53 -5.01 29.89
CA ALA A 404 -3.64 -4.41 30.66
C ALA A 404 -3.57 -4.69 32.17
N PHE A 405 -3.15 -5.89 32.54
CA PHE A 405 -3.04 -6.29 33.94
C PHE A 405 -1.97 -5.51 34.73
N PHE A 406 -1.01 -4.87 34.11
CA PHE A 406 -0.07 -3.98 34.78
C PHE A 406 -0.75 -2.71 35.27
N PHE A 407 -1.78 -2.25 34.58
CA PHE A 407 -2.46 -0.98 34.81
C PHE A 407 -3.78 -1.14 35.58
N VAL A 408 -4.47 -2.27 35.36
CA VAL A 408 -5.79 -2.52 35.90
C VAL A 408 -5.79 -3.89 36.59
N ALA A 409 -6.15 -3.92 37.87
CA ALA A 409 -6.28 -5.18 38.63
C ALA A 409 -7.41 -6.05 38.01
N PRO A 410 -7.25 -7.37 37.96
CA PRO A 410 -8.30 -8.25 37.49
C PRO A 410 -9.55 -8.16 38.34
N THR A 411 -10.70 -8.04 37.69
CA THR A 411 -12.02 -8.08 38.36
C THR A 411 -12.69 -9.44 38.20
N THR A 412 -12.18 -10.27 37.31
CA THR A 412 -12.63 -11.63 37.07
C THR A 412 -11.40 -12.52 36.82
N TYR A 413 -11.57 -13.82 37.00
CA TYR A 413 -10.51 -14.81 36.85
C TYR A 413 -10.90 -15.87 35.85
N GLU A 414 -9.94 -16.35 35.07
CA GLU A 414 -10.19 -17.35 34.03
C GLU A 414 -10.72 -18.67 34.63
N GLU A 415 -11.97 -19.01 34.39
CA GLU A 415 -12.64 -20.17 34.99
C GLU A 415 -11.88 -21.50 34.87
N LYS A 416 -11.27 -21.76 33.70
CA LYS A 416 -10.47 -22.98 33.50
C LYS A 416 -9.26 -23.00 34.41
N SER A 417 -8.61 -21.88 34.56
CA SER A 417 -7.45 -21.71 35.46
C SER A 417 -7.86 -21.85 36.90
N VAL A 418 -8.98 -21.24 37.32
CA VAL A 418 -9.53 -21.39 38.67
C VAL A 418 -9.79 -22.88 38.96
N LYS A 419 -10.58 -23.57 38.16
CA LYS A 419 -10.89 -25.00 38.34
C LYS A 419 -9.64 -25.88 38.42
N LYS A 420 -8.59 -25.53 37.70
CA LYS A 420 -7.36 -26.34 37.59
C LYS A 420 -6.33 -26.01 38.68
N ARG A 421 -6.25 -24.74 39.11
CA ARG A 421 -5.13 -24.21 39.91
C ARG A 421 -5.53 -23.70 41.28
N TRP A 422 -6.77 -23.29 41.51
CA TRP A 422 -7.27 -22.86 42.80
C TRP A 422 -7.90 -24.06 43.50
N LYS A 423 -7.17 -24.64 44.48
CA LYS A 423 -7.57 -25.85 45.23
C LYS A 423 -7.86 -25.48 46.68
N GLU A 424 -8.38 -26.43 47.45
CA GLU A 424 -8.71 -26.24 48.85
C GLU A 424 -7.55 -25.69 49.72
N GLU A 425 -6.32 -26.12 49.43
CA GLU A 425 -5.09 -25.67 50.07
C GLU A 425 -4.58 -24.31 49.58
N THR A 426 -5.02 -23.82 48.43
CA THR A 426 -4.46 -22.62 47.74
C THR A 426 -4.64 -21.35 48.58
N PRO A 427 -5.80 -21.04 49.20
CA PRO A 427 -5.95 -19.85 50.00
C PRO A 427 -4.97 -19.76 51.17
N ALA A 428 -4.70 -20.89 51.86
CA ALA A 428 -3.71 -20.96 52.92
C ALA A 428 -2.29 -20.66 52.43
N GLN A 429 -1.89 -21.29 51.31
CA GLN A 429 -0.59 -21.06 50.67
C GLN A 429 -0.45 -19.58 50.23
N MET A 430 -1.48 -18.97 49.70
CA MET A 430 -1.47 -17.55 49.31
C MET A 430 -1.36 -16.60 50.47
N ARG A 431 -1.97 -16.92 51.65
CA ARG A 431 -1.79 -16.16 52.89
C ARG A 431 -0.34 -16.25 53.40
N GLU A 432 0.28 -17.43 53.35
CA GLU A 432 1.69 -17.58 53.68
C GLU A 432 2.59 -16.77 52.72
N LEU A 433 2.30 -16.83 51.42
CA LEU A 433 3.03 -16.04 50.41
C LEU A 433 2.95 -14.54 50.70
N ILE A 434 1.77 -14.03 51.06
CA ILE A 434 1.59 -12.61 51.45
C ILE A 434 2.55 -12.23 52.60
N GLU A 435 2.68 -13.06 53.64
CA GLU A 435 3.58 -12.77 54.77
C GLU A 435 5.04 -12.77 54.34
N ILE A 436 5.42 -13.66 53.44
CA ILE A 436 6.77 -13.70 52.88
C ILE A 436 7.06 -12.43 52.09
N LEU A 437 6.16 -12.06 51.14
CA LEU A 437 6.33 -10.87 50.31
C LEU A 437 6.35 -9.58 51.15
N ARG A 438 5.53 -9.52 52.21
CA ARG A 438 5.45 -8.37 53.16
C ARG A 438 6.77 -8.13 53.86
N ASN A 439 7.46 -9.19 54.27
CA ASN A 439 8.72 -9.16 55.04
C ASN A 439 9.97 -9.04 54.15
N MET A 440 9.85 -8.95 52.83
CA MET A 440 11.01 -8.79 51.94
C MET A 440 11.51 -7.34 51.91
N ASP A 441 12.80 -7.14 52.10
CA ASP A 441 13.44 -5.82 51.94
C ASP A 441 13.68 -5.49 50.47
N ASP A 442 14.16 -6.45 49.67
CA ASP A 442 14.40 -6.31 48.26
C ASP A 442 13.33 -7.09 47.47
N PHE A 443 12.46 -6.35 46.75
CA PHE A 443 11.36 -6.88 45.96
C PHE A 443 11.66 -6.94 44.46
N SER A 444 12.94 -6.76 44.09
CA SER A 444 13.36 -6.95 42.68
C SER A 444 13.21 -8.42 42.25
N SER A 445 13.11 -8.63 40.92
CA SER A 445 12.72 -9.93 40.33
C SER A 445 13.55 -11.13 40.83
N ALA A 446 14.86 -11.07 40.72
CA ALA A 446 15.72 -12.21 41.10
C ALA A 446 15.75 -12.51 42.62
N PRO A 447 15.85 -11.53 43.53
CA PRO A 447 15.69 -11.76 44.99
C PRO A 447 14.32 -12.32 45.35
N ALA A 448 13.24 -11.76 44.83
CA ALA A 448 11.89 -12.23 45.07
C ALA A 448 11.69 -13.67 44.60
N GLU A 449 12.17 -14.01 43.41
CA GLU A 449 12.13 -15.36 42.88
C GLU A 449 12.85 -16.35 43.82
N LYS A 450 14.09 -16.02 44.21
CA LYS A 450 14.88 -16.87 45.09
C LYS A 450 14.17 -17.15 46.42
N VAL A 451 13.58 -16.14 47.04
CA VAL A 451 12.88 -16.27 48.33
C VAL A 451 11.62 -17.12 48.18
N VAL A 452 10.79 -16.84 47.17
CA VAL A 452 9.53 -17.57 46.95
C VAL A 452 9.78 -19.03 46.57
N LEU A 453 10.74 -19.29 45.66
CA LEU A 453 11.08 -20.67 45.29
C LEU A 453 11.65 -21.45 46.50
N GLY A 454 12.50 -20.83 47.30
CA GLY A 454 13.03 -21.44 48.53
C GLY A 454 11.92 -21.78 49.52
N TRP A 455 10.93 -20.92 49.71
CA TRP A 455 9.77 -21.20 50.57
C TRP A 455 8.95 -22.39 50.04
N ILE A 456 8.68 -22.44 48.71
CA ILE A 456 7.95 -23.54 48.07
C ILE A 456 8.66 -24.87 48.31
N GLU A 457 9.99 -24.91 48.12
CA GLU A 457 10.82 -26.10 48.32
C GLU A 457 10.83 -26.55 49.78
N GLN A 458 11.06 -25.63 50.73
CA GLN A 458 11.13 -25.93 52.17
C GLN A 458 9.83 -26.51 52.74
N ASN A 459 8.68 -26.11 52.16
CA ASN A 459 7.37 -26.63 52.57
C ASN A 459 6.90 -27.85 51.78
N GLY A 460 7.68 -28.29 50.76
CA GLY A 460 7.32 -29.42 49.93
C GLY A 460 6.11 -29.15 49.02
N TYR A 461 5.82 -27.91 48.74
CA TYR A 461 4.70 -27.53 47.88
C TYR A 461 4.99 -27.83 46.43
N HIS A 462 3.93 -28.13 45.66
CA HIS A 462 4.08 -28.34 44.22
C HIS A 462 4.28 -27.01 43.50
N LEU A 463 5.51 -26.79 43.00
CA LEU A 463 5.92 -25.54 42.35
C LEU A 463 4.91 -25.02 41.33
N GLY A 464 4.50 -25.86 40.39
CA GLY A 464 3.59 -25.45 39.32
C GLY A 464 2.19 -25.06 39.81
N ASN A 465 1.71 -25.61 40.93
CA ASN A 465 0.42 -25.25 41.51
C ASN A 465 0.52 -23.87 42.17
N VAL A 466 1.49 -23.68 43.06
CA VAL A 466 1.68 -22.41 43.76
C VAL A 466 1.95 -21.27 42.80
N MET A 467 2.87 -21.43 41.85
CA MET A 467 3.23 -20.37 40.90
C MET A 467 2.09 -20.02 39.94
N ASN A 468 1.28 -21.00 39.51
CA ASN A 468 0.12 -20.72 38.69
C ASN A 468 -1.02 -20.06 39.49
N ALA A 469 -1.22 -20.44 40.74
CA ALA A 469 -2.18 -19.78 41.63
C ALA A 469 -1.76 -18.33 41.95
N PHE A 470 -0.50 -18.11 42.22
CA PHE A 470 0.08 -16.76 42.37
C PHE A 470 -0.14 -15.90 41.11
N ARG A 471 0.17 -16.43 39.95
CA ARG A 471 -0.07 -15.72 38.69
C ARG A 471 -1.56 -15.45 38.48
N LEU A 472 -2.42 -16.42 38.68
CA LEU A 472 -3.87 -16.26 38.57
C LEU A 472 -4.39 -15.13 39.50
N ALA A 473 -3.92 -15.07 40.73
CA ALA A 473 -4.30 -14.03 41.67
C ALA A 473 -3.89 -12.62 41.19
N VAL A 474 -2.69 -12.47 40.65
CA VAL A 474 -2.13 -11.17 40.26
C VAL A 474 -2.59 -10.70 38.89
N VAL A 475 -2.66 -11.62 37.92
CA VAL A 475 -2.91 -11.34 36.49
C VAL A 475 -4.36 -11.61 36.08
N GLY A 476 -5.05 -12.55 36.75
CA GLY A 476 -6.39 -13.03 36.39
C GLY A 476 -6.39 -14.27 35.50
N GLU A 477 -5.25 -14.66 34.97
CA GLU A 477 -5.05 -15.85 34.10
C GLU A 477 -3.67 -16.48 34.38
N CYS A 478 -3.44 -17.70 33.84
CA CYS A 478 -2.18 -18.41 34.02
C CYS A 478 -1.18 -18.18 32.87
N LYS A 479 -1.29 -17.08 32.14
CA LYS A 479 -0.41 -16.70 31.03
C LYS A 479 0.26 -15.36 31.31
N GLY A 480 1.35 -15.06 30.61
CA GLY A 480 2.02 -13.77 30.72
C GLY A 480 3.55 -13.90 30.76
N PRO A 481 4.26 -12.78 30.93
CA PRO A 481 5.71 -12.72 31.14
C PRO A 481 6.18 -13.45 32.39
N HIS A 482 7.48 -13.37 32.67
CA HIS A 482 8.03 -13.94 33.91
C HIS A 482 7.36 -13.31 35.14
N MET A 483 6.94 -14.15 36.08
CA MET A 483 6.07 -13.70 37.21
C MET A 483 6.74 -12.63 38.06
N PHE A 484 8.01 -12.79 38.36
CA PHE A 484 8.72 -11.88 39.25
C PHE A 484 9.08 -10.55 38.56
N ASP A 485 9.23 -10.52 37.23
CA ASP A 485 9.35 -9.27 36.49
C ASP A 485 8.03 -8.49 36.49
N ILE A 486 6.88 -9.20 36.48
CA ILE A 486 5.57 -8.58 36.64
C ILE A 486 5.46 -7.92 38.00
N THR A 487 5.79 -8.65 39.09
CA THR A 487 5.64 -8.15 40.45
C THR A 487 6.63 -7.04 40.79
N GLU A 488 7.83 -7.05 40.25
CA GLU A 488 8.81 -5.97 40.37
C GLU A 488 8.25 -4.65 39.83
N ILE A 489 7.68 -4.68 38.57
CA ILE A 489 7.10 -3.49 37.96
C ILE A 489 5.85 -3.02 38.70
N MET A 490 5.01 -3.95 39.12
CA MET A 490 3.76 -3.67 39.82
C MET A 490 3.98 -3.12 41.24
N GLY A 491 5.05 -3.56 41.88
CA GLY A 491 5.37 -3.22 43.25
C GLY A 491 4.74 -4.16 44.28
N LYS A 492 5.37 -4.19 45.48
CA LYS A 492 5.02 -5.11 46.56
C LYS A 492 3.58 -4.93 47.07
N GLU A 493 3.18 -3.67 47.29
CA GLU A 493 1.86 -3.36 47.84
C GLU A 493 0.70 -3.79 46.95
N GLU A 494 0.79 -3.45 45.64
CA GLU A 494 -0.24 -3.83 44.68
C GLU A 494 -0.28 -5.35 44.46
N THR A 495 0.87 -6.00 44.47
CA THR A 495 0.96 -7.48 44.37
C THR A 495 0.22 -8.15 45.53
N ILE A 496 0.50 -7.74 46.76
CA ILE A 496 -0.16 -8.26 47.95
C ILE A 496 -1.66 -8.02 47.91
N LYS A 497 -2.09 -6.81 47.58
CA LYS A 497 -3.50 -6.44 47.50
C LYS A 497 -4.27 -7.28 46.49
N ARG A 498 -3.63 -7.64 45.37
CA ARG A 498 -4.26 -8.52 44.36
C ARG A 498 -4.40 -9.95 44.86
N ILE A 499 -3.41 -10.47 45.58
CA ILE A 499 -3.51 -11.80 46.18
C ILE A 499 -4.63 -11.83 47.21
N GLU A 500 -4.73 -10.82 48.12
CA GLU A 500 -5.79 -10.68 49.10
C GLU A 500 -7.18 -10.67 48.44
N ARG A 501 -7.35 -9.86 47.37
CA ARG A 501 -8.60 -9.82 46.60
C ARG A 501 -8.94 -11.17 45.93
N ALA A 502 -7.95 -11.89 45.43
CA ALA A 502 -8.19 -13.20 44.80
C ALA A 502 -8.67 -14.21 45.86
N ILE A 503 -8.09 -14.18 47.04
CA ILE A 503 -8.54 -15.03 48.18
C ILE A 503 -10.01 -14.72 48.52
N GLU A 504 -10.37 -13.43 48.65
CA GLU A 504 -11.74 -13.01 48.98
C GLU A 504 -12.76 -13.39 47.89
N TYR A 505 -12.36 -13.37 46.64
CA TYR A 505 -13.23 -13.61 45.48
C TYR A 505 -13.43 -15.10 45.17
N LEU A 506 -12.40 -15.94 45.43
CA LEU A 506 -12.35 -17.33 44.99
C LEU A 506 -12.59 -18.33 46.15
N ASP A 507 -12.55 -17.88 47.41
CA ASP A 507 -12.97 -18.63 48.58
C ASP A 507 -14.51 -18.61 48.71
#